data_9121d0832ebef33574f6ae44838ba4bf
#
_entry.id   9121d0832ebef33574f6ae44838ba4bf
#
_cell.length_a   1.000
_cell.length_b   1.000
_cell.length_c   1.000
_cell.angle_alpha   90.00
_cell.angle_beta   90.00
_cell.angle_gamma   90.00
#
_symmetry.space_group_name_H-M   'P 1'
#
loop_
_entity.id
_entity.type
_entity.pdbx_description
1 polymer ?
#
loop_
_entity_poly.entity_id
_entity_poly.type
_entity_poly.pdbx_seq_one_letter_code
_entity_poly.pdbx_strand_id
1 'polypeptide(L)'
;MKVYQRLDALTSLRFFAAAMIVIYHIEAYDGLWGFDKSNPPVLPWALGVSFFFVLSGFILTYIYPKLDTWTEIRHFWRARIARIWPALFVSFLLALWLLSLDWEYKTGIANLLMVNAWIPYPIYYYSYNSPSWSISTEFFFYLAFPLLIYRWRKNWPIKILVSCLIFVFLIALSNLLKLPAQPSMENQGITRFALFYIHPISRIYEFIFGMLVATFWLKRVERAQWSISRATLYEVGAVLLTITTMHFNIPLAKWIGSTWLGTGTSQWLSVSGIMFVFGLLIYVMAIGRGRISAWLSHPYLVLLGEISLSVYLLHQILLRYYVGNAAFFPKVPNLISLTTFWVFLLLASYVMWSLVEMPSRRLILGRGQKDIHGTKVMKESWHSHLNLNRKTLPAAIVLFCMASAIGFALENNSSRISESEANMMTPVRMKPVVGTGFGGLYLLRGVKVEPQKKGLLVSLAWESMIEQEVEYTVLLDLTDINGSNLYSASLKQPRTRTAEKRGALWQQSLLIPSEKLNGLEKKLAISLYQADSKPLTVDRGDRDRDNSRLLVDLGDVNYPARL
;
A
#
# COMPACT_ATOMS: atom_id res chain seq x y z
N MET A 1 9.88 13.42 -39.70
CA MET A 1 9.17 12.60 -38.67
C MET A 1 10.19 12.26 -37.60
N LYS A 2 10.06 12.80 -36.36
CA LYS A 2 10.95 12.38 -35.28
C LYS A 2 10.49 10.99 -34.83
N VAL A 3 11.34 9.98 -35.03
CA VAL A 3 11.13 8.64 -34.44
C VAL A 3 11.37 8.80 -32.94
N TYR A 4 10.34 8.63 -32.11
CA TYR A 4 10.51 8.65 -30.66
C TYR A 4 11.31 7.43 -30.23
N GLN A 5 12.47 7.67 -29.67
CA GLN A 5 13.31 6.61 -29.11
C GLN A 5 12.64 6.00 -27.87
N ARG A 6 12.65 4.70 -27.76
CA ARG A 6 12.17 4.00 -26.57
C ARG A 6 13.08 4.33 -25.37
N LEU A 7 12.49 4.68 -24.24
CA LEU A 7 13.19 5.00 -23.00
C LEU A 7 13.19 3.79 -22.07
N ASP A 8 13.93 2.74 -22.45
CA ASP A 8 13.92 1.42 -21.80
C ASP A 8 14.33 1.50 -20.33
N ALA A 9 15.33 2.30 -19.97
CA ALA A 9 15.73 2.51 -18.59
C ALA A 9 14.56 3.03 -17.71
N LEU A 10 13.73 3.94 -18.23
CA LEU A 10 12.55 4.43 -17.51
C LEU A 10 11.45 3.38 -17.40
N THR A 11 11.34 2.49 -18.40
CA THR A 11 10.42 1.36 -18.31
C THR A 11 10.82 0.45 -17.16
N SER A 12 12.09 0.12 -17.04
CA SER A 12 12.60 -0.73 -15.94
C SER A 12 12.44 -0.08 -14.57
N LEU A 13 12.68 1.24 -14.46
CA LEU A 13 12.48 1.97 -13.19
C LEU A 13 11.04 1.87 -12.65
N ARG A 14 10.04 1.68 -13.51
CA ARG A 14 8.65 1.43 -13.07
C ARG A 14 8.52 0.18 -12.20
N PHE A 15 9.30 -0.87 -12.52
CA PHE A 15 9.30 -2.07 -11.70
C PHE A 15 9.87 -1.78 -10.30
N PHE A 16 10.97 -1.06 -10.20
CA PHE A 16 11.55 -0.72 -8.90
C PHE A 16 10.59 0.13 -8.06
N ALA A 17 9.89 1.09 -8.67
CA ALA A 17 8.87 1.86 -7.98
C ALA A 17 7.68 0.99 -7.53
N ALA A 18 7.24 0.01 -8.33
CA ALA A 18 6.21 -0.95 -7.93
C ALA A 18 6.70 -1.84 -6.78
N ALA A 19 7.96 -2.33 -6.84
CA ALA A 19 8.57 -3.13 -5.80
C ALA A 19 8.66 -2.38 -4.46
N MET A 20 8.97 -1.09 -4.48
CA MET A 20 8.91 -0.22 -3.28
C MET A 20 7.53 -0.29 -2.62
N ILE A 21 6.45 -0.20 -3.41
CA ILE A 21 5.08 -0.26 -2.88
C ILE A 21 4.73 -1.65 -2.34
N VAL A 22 5.22 -2.71 -2.98
CA VAL A 22 5.07 -4.10 -2.47
C VAL A 22 5.74 -4.22 -1.10
N ILE A 23 6.99 -3.76 -0.96
CA ILE A 23 7.73 -3.77 0.31
C ILE A 23 6.98 -2.96 1.37
N TYR A 24 6.53 -1.75 1.05
CA TYR A 24 5.72 -0.92 1.96
C TYR A 24 4.51 -1.66 2.53
N HIS A 25 3.81 -2.42 1.68
CA HIS A 25 2.63 -3.17 2.13
C HIS A 25 2.99 -4.44 2.90
N ILE A 26 4.15 -5.06 2.65
CA ILE A 26 4.66 -6.18 3.45
C ILE A 26 5.00 -5.68 4.87
N GLU A 27 5.74 -4.57 4.99
CA GLU A 27 6.09 -3.94 6.27
C GLU A 27 4.86 -3.48 7.07
N ALA A 28 3.72 -3.25 6.41
CA ALA A 28 2.47 -2.93 7.10
C ALA A 28 1.91 -4.10 7.94
N TYR A 29 2.37 -5.33 7.72
CA TYR A 29 2.00 -6.50 8.52
C TYR A 29 3.14 -6.84 9.49
N ASP A 30 2.91 -6.54 10.78
CA ASP A 30 3.88 -6.76 11.84
C ASP A 30 4.26 -8.25 11.97
N GLY A 31 5.55 -8.51 12.08
CA GLY A 31 6.10 -9.87 12.16
C GLY A 31 6.02 -10.70 10.87
N LEU A 32 5.41 -10.18 9.79
CA LEU A 32 5.34 -10.91 8.54
C LEU A 32 6.73 -11.03 7.92
N TRP A 33 7.17 -12.28 7.75
CA TRP A 33 8.49 -12.64 7.19
C TRP A 33 9.69 -11.97 7.87
N GLY A 34 9.53 -11.60 9.16
CA GLY A 34 10.58 -10.97 9.96
C GLY A 34 10.62 -9.45 9.91
N PHE A 35 9.70 -8.81 9.19
CA PHE A 35 9.54 -7.35 9.27
C PHE A 35 8.92 -6.95 10.60
N ASP A 36 9.57 -6.04 11.30
CA ASP A 36 9.18 -5.55 12.62
C ASP A 36 8.83 -4.06 12.54
N LYS A 37 7.60 -3.72 12.94
CA LYS A 37 7.13 -2.34 12.97
C LYS A 37 7.80 -1.46 14.03
N SER A 38 8.42 -2.06 15.04
CA SER A 38 9.18 -1.31 16.05
C SER A 38 10.44 -0.66 15.45
N ASN A 39 10.97 -1.26 14.37
CA ASN A 39 12.06 -0.71 13.60
C ASN A 39 11.49 0.06 12.39
N PRO A 40 11.55 1.40 12.39
CA PRO A 40 11.06 2.17 11.24
C PRO A 40 11.83 1.78 9.99
N PRO A 41 11.16 1.69 8.83
CA PRO A 41 11.83 1.35 7.58
C PRO A 41 12.95 2.34 7.28
N VAL A 42 14.07 1.84 6.80
CA VAL A 42 15.24 2.66 6.40
C VAL A 42 14.84 3.68 5.34
N LEU A 43 13.87 3.34 4.49
CA LEU A 43 13.37 4.20 3.42
C LEU A 43 11.83 4.23 3.43
N PRO A 44 11.20 5.39 3.17
CA PRO A 44 9.75 5.53 3.04
C PRO A 44 9.28 4.99 1.68
N TRP A 45 9.11 3.68 1.59
CA TRP A 45 8.79 2.96 0.34
C TRP A 45 7.50 3.43 -0.35
N ALA A 46 6.55 4.00 0.40
CA ALA A 46 5.31 4.57 -0.15
C ALA A 46 5.56 5.68 -1.20
N LEU A 47 6.75 6.29 -1.21
CA LEU A 47 7.14 7.32 -2.17
C LEU A 47 7.23 6.81 -3.62
N GLY A 48 7.22 5.50 -3.84
CA GLY A 48 7.13 4.93 -5.19
C GLY A 48 5.91 5.44 -5.98
N VAL A 49 4.82 5.82 -5.32
CA VAL A 49 3.64 6.43 -5.98
C VAL A 49 3.99 7.79 -6.59
N SER A 50 4.74 8.63 -5.87
CA SER A 50 5.21 9.93 -6.37
C SER A 50 6.08 9.77 -7.62
N PHE A 51 6.95 8.75 -7.64
CA PHE A 51 7.73 8.44 -8.83
C PHE A 51 6.83 8.15 -10.06
N PHE A 52 5.78 7.34 -9.89
CA PHE A 52 4.84 7.04 -10.98
C PHE A 52 4.14 8.30 -11.50
N PHE A 53 3.75 9.22 -10.63
CA PHE A 53 3.05 10.44 -11.05
C PHE A 53 3.97 11.39 -11.83
N VAL A 54 5.20 11.59 -11.37
CA VAL A 54 6.20 12.38 -12.11
C VAL A 54 6.55 11.72 -13.44
N LEU A 55 6.76 10.40 -13.44
CA LEU A 55 7.07 9.65 -14.65
C LEU A 55 5.92 9.70 -15.67
N SER A 56 4.67 9.61 -15.20
CA SER A 56 3.49 9.69 -16.07
C SER A 56 3.43 11.04 -16.79
N GLY A 57 3.64 12.15 -16.07
CA GLY A 57 3.73 13.49 -16.67
C GLY A 57 4.85 13.61 -17.70
N PHE A 58 6.02 13.07 -17.38
CA PHE A 58 7.17 13.05 -18.29
C PHE A 58 6.87 12.25 -19.58
N ILE A 59 6.45 11.01 -19.44
CA ILE A 59 6.22 10.11 -20.59
C ILE A 59 5.09 10.60 -21.49
N LEU A 60 3.98 11.11 -20.92
CA LEU A 60 2.89 11.62 -21.73
C LEU A 60 3.28 12.86 -22.51
N THR A 61 4.03 13.76 -21.92
CA THR A 61 4.52 14.96 -22.64
C THR A 61 5.55 14.59 -23.70
N TYR A 62 6.36 13.56 -23.45
CA TYR A 62 7.31 13.04 -24.46
C TYR A 62 6.58 12.43 -25.65
N ILE A 63 5.59 11.56 -25.41
CA ILE A 63 4.88 10.83 -26.48
C ILE A 63 3.84 11.73 -27.20
N TYR A 64 3.16 12.60 -26.44
CA TYR A 64 2.09 13.46 -26.95
C TYR A 64 2.41 14.94 -26.72
N PRO A 65 3.40 15.50 -27.46
CA PRO A 65 3.80 16.90 -27.25
C PRO A 65 2.74 17.91 -27.65
N LYS A 66 1.68 17.44 -28.33
CA LYS A 66 0.49 18.19 -28.75
C LYS A 66 -0.70 17.25 -28.84
N LEU A 67 -1.88 17.79 -28.54
CA LEU A 67 -3.19 17.21 -28.79
C LEU A 67 -4.09 18.36 -29.23
N ASP A 68 -4.14 18.63 -30.53
CA ASP A 68 -4.78 19.83 -31.06
C ASP A 68 -6.21 19.57 -31.56
N THR A 69 -6.55 18.30 -31.89
CA THR A 69 -7.85 17.90 -32.41
C THR A 69 -8.63 17.00 -31.46
N TRP A 70 -9.96 17.06 -31.51
CA TRP A 70 -10.83 16.19 -30.72
C TRP A 70 -10.61 14.70 -31.02
N THR A 71 -10.24 14.37 -32.26
CA THR A 71 -9.93 12.98 -32.67
C THR A 71 -8.69 12.47 -31.98
N GLU A 72 -7.63 13.31 -31.86
CA GLU A 72 -6.40 12.98 -31.12
C GLU A 72 -6.67 12.80 -29.63
N ILE A 73 -7.48 13.68 -29.05
CA ILE A 73 -7.86 13.59 -27.63
C ILE A 73 -8.62 12.30 -27.35
N ARG A 74 -9.63 11.97 -28.17
CA ARG A 74 -10.38 10.71 -28.01
C ARG A 74 -9.50 9.48 -28.18
N HIS A 75 -8.60 9.50 -29.16
CA HIS A 75 -7.64 8.40 -29.36
C HIS A 75 -6.70 8.26 -28.15
N PHE A 76 -6.19 9.37 -27.63
CA PHE A 76 -5.38 9.40 -26.41
C PHE A 76 -6.12 8.76 -25.23
N TRP A 77 -7.35 9.18 -24.93
CA TRP A 77 -8.12 8.61 -23.83
C TRP A 77 -8.41 7.12 -24.03
N ARG A 78 -8.80 6.71 -25.24
CA ARG A 78 -8.96 5.28 -25.54
C ARG A 78 -7.70 4.47 -25.28
N ALA A 79 -6.52 5.01 -25.66
CA ALA A 79 -5.24 4.35 -25.42
C ALA A 79 -4.91 4.24 -23.91
N ARG A 80 -5.29 5.24 -23.12
CA ARG A 80 -5.10 5.22 -21.65
C ARG A 80 -6.05 4.24 -20.98
N ILE A 81 -7.33 4.28 -21.31
CA ILE A 81 -8.33 3.33 -20.81
C ILE A 81 -7.92 1.89 -21.16
N ALA A 82 -7.54 1.64 -22.40
CA ALA A 82 -7.08 0.33 -22.86
C ALA A 82 -5.87 -0.20 -22.09
N ARG A 83 -5.07 0.69 -21.51
CA ARG A 83 -3.88 0.34 -20.74
C ARG A 83 -4.20 -0.07 -19.31
N ILE A 84 -5.15 0.62 -18.64
CA ILE A 84 -5.32 0.47 -17.18
C ILE A 84 -6.63 -0.25 -16.82
N TRP A 85 -7.74 0.05 -17.51
CA TRP A 85 -9.05 -0.42 -17.09
C TRP A 85 -9.22 -1.95 -17.12
N PRO A 86 -8.75 -2.70 -18.12
CA PRO A 86 -8.90 -4.16 -18.14
C PRO A 86 -8.18 -4.84 -16.96
N ALA A 87 -6.97 -4.40 -16.65
CA ALA A 87 -6.20 -4.93 -15.52
C ALA A 87 -6.86 -4.56 -14.17
N LEU A 88 -7.35 -3.33 -14.04
CA LEU A 88 -8.12 -2.89 -12.86
C LEU A 88 -9.37 -3.75 -12.68
N PHE A 89 -10.15 -3.97 -13.74
CA PHE A 89 -11.39 -4.76 -13.70
C PHE A 89 -11.11 -6.20 -13.26
N VAL A 90 -10.12 -6.87 -13.85
CA VAL A 90 -9.76 -8.23 -13.45
C VAL A 90 -9.25 -8.27 -12.00
N SER A 91 -8.41 -7.30 -11.59
CA SER A 91 -7.95 -7.23 -10.19
C SER A 91 -9.09 -6.98 -9.20
N PHE A 92 -10.10 -6.21 -9.60
CA PHE A 92 -11.31 -5.99 -8.81
C PHE A 92 -12.10 -7.29 -8.61
N LEU A 93 -12.31 -8.07 -9.68
CA LEU A 93 -12.98 -9.38 -9.59
C LEU A 93 -12.18 -10.37 -8.75
N LEU A 94 -10.85 -10.38 -8.88
CA LEU A 94 -9.96 -11.19 -8.05
C LEU A 94 -10.04 -10.80 -6.58
N ALA A 95 -10.14 -9.51 -6.26
CA ALA A 95 -10.31 -9.04 -4.89
C ALA A 95 -11.63 -9.51 -4.28
N LEU A 96 -12.75 -9.41 -5.02
CA LEU A 96 -14.04 -9.92 -4.59
C LEU A 96 -13.98 -11.43 -4.31
N TRP A 97 -13.40 -12.19 -5.22
CA TRP A 97 -13.35 -13.65 -5.13
C TRP A 97 -12.38 -14.16 -4.07
N LEU A 98 -11.10 -13.76 -4.13
CA LEU A 98 -10.06 -14.30 -3.24
C LEU A 98 -10.18 -13.80 -1.80
N LEU A 99 -10.68 -12.58 -1.62
CA LEU A 99 -10.82 -11.98 -0.29
C LEU A 99 -12.24 -12.10 0.27
N SER A 100 -13.14 -12.79 -0.45
CA SER A 100 -14.54 -12.98 -0.07
C SER A 100 -15.23 -11.67 0.36
N LEU A 101 -15.02 -10.61 -0.43
CA LEU A 101 -15.56 -9.29 -0.12
C LEU A 101 -17.00 -9.16 -0.62
N ASP A 102 -17.86 -8.55 0.19
CA ASP A 102 -19.22 -8.24 -0.22
C ASP A 102 -19.25 -7.12 -1.25
N TRP A 103 -20.18 -7.24 -2.20
CA TRP A 103 -20.46 -6.19 -3.15
C TRP A 103 -21.27 -5.07 -2.49
N GLU A 104 -20.68 -3.87 -2.39
CA GLU A 104 -21.38 -2.65 -2.02
C GLU A 104 -21.41 -1.74 -3.25
N TYR A 105 -22.62 -1.37 -3.73
CA TYR A 105 -22.81 -0.76 -5.03
C TYR A 105 -22.14 0.61 -5.18
N LYS A 106 -22.14 1.46 -4.12
CA LYS A 106 -21.56 2.81 -4.20
C LYS A 106 -20.05 2.77 -4.34
N THR A 107 -19.38 2.00 -3.49
CA THR A 107 -17.93 1.87 -3.51
C THR A 107 -17.46 1.05 -4.70
N GLY A 108 -18.24 0.03 -5.11
CA GLY A 108 -17.95 -0.78 -6.28
C GLY A 108 -18.01 0.02 -7.59
N ILE A 109 -19.07 0.80 -7.79
CA ILE A 109 -19.19 1.67 -8.96
C ILE A 109 -18.08 2.75 -8.94
N ALA A 110 -17.81 3.38 -7.78
CA ALA A 110 -16.76 4.37 -7.67
C ALA A 110 -15.38 3.81 -8.04
N ASN A 111 -15.09 2.56 -7.65
CA ASN A 111 -13.85 1.87 -7.98
C ASN A 111 -13.77 1.55 -9.48
N LEU A 112 -14.81 0.96 -10.08
CA LEU A 112 -14.86 0.60 -11.50
C LEU A 112 -14.81 1.82 -12.43
N LEU A 113 -15.39 2.95 -12.01
CA LEU A 113 -15.31 4.23 -12.74
C LEU A 113 -14.02 4.99 -12.46
N MET A 114 -13.12 4.46 -11.62
CA MET A 114 -11.86 5.10 -11.24
C MET A 114 -12.07 6.50 -10.61
N VAL A 115 -13.10 6.65 -9.76
CA VAL A 115 -13.39 7.89 -9.04
C VAL A 115 -13.33 7.72 -7.51
N ASN A 116 -12.93 6.55 -7.04
CA ASN A 116 -12.85 6.24 -5.60
C ASN A 116 -11.87 7.15 -4.83
N ALA A 117 -10.80 7.67 -5.46
CA ALA A 117 -9.87 8.62 -4.84
C ALA A 117 -10.42 10.06 -4.70
N TRP A 118 -11.52 10.38 -5.37
CA TRP A 118 -12.17 11.69 -5.27
C TRP A 118 -12.98 11.85 -4.00
N ILE A 119 -13.42 10.75 -3.42
CA ILE A 119 -14.20 10.71 -2.21
C ILE A 119 -13.25 10.47 -1.05
N PRO A 120 -12.99 11.50 -0.19
CA PRO A 120 -11.89 11.46 0.78
C PRO A 120 -12.22 10.65 2.04
N TYR A 121 -12.97 9.56 1.89
CA TYR A 121 -13.34 8.63 2.97
C TYR A 121 -12.68 7.27 2.75
N PRO A 122 -12.09 6.65 3.79
CA PRO A 122 -11.38 5.36 3.70
C PRO A 122 -12.19 4.25 3.04
N ILE A 123 -13.50 4.19 3.31
CA ILE A 123 -14.41 3.21 2.74
C ILE A 123 -14.45 3.26 1.20
N TYR A 124 -14.20 4.42 0.59
CA TYR A 124 -14.13 4.56 -0.86
C TYR A 124 -12.73 4.31 -1.40
N TYR A 125 -11.72 5.06 -0.93
CA TYR A 125 -10.40 5.00 -1.55
C TYR A 125 -9.63 3.71 -1.24
N TYR A 126 -9.99 2.98 -0.17
CA TYR A 126 -9.44 1.67 0.14
C TYR A 126 -10.37 0.50 -0.20
N SER A 127 -11.48 0.75 -0.89
CA SER A 127 -12.42 -0.29 -1.29
C SER A 127 -11.77 -1.35 -2.17
N TYR A 128 -12.16 -2.61 -1.97
CA TYR A 128 -11.75 -3.78 -2.76
C TYR A 128 -10.24 -3.95 -2.88
N ASN A 129 -9.66 -3.47 -3.97
CA ASN A 129 -8.21 -3.46 -4.18
C ASN A 129 -7.64 -2.11 -3.72
N SER A 130 -7.16 -2.05 -2.47
CA SER A 130 -6.73 -0.78 -1.86
C SER A 130 -5.80 0.07 -2.72
N PRO A 131 -4.77 -0.45 -3.42
CA PRO A 131 -3.91 0.36 -4.29
C PRO A 131 -4.63 1.06 -5.44
N SER A 132 -5.88 0.68 -5.78
CA SER A 132 -6.64 1.25 -6.90
C SER A 132 -6.88 2.76 -6.80
N TRP A 133 -6.79 3.36 -5.60
CA TRP A 133 -6.90 4.81 -5.44
C TRP A 133 -5.89 5.58 -6.29
N SER A 134 -4.67 5.09 -6.42
CA SER A 134 -3.64 5.75 -7.24
C SER A 134 -3.94 5.67 -8.73
N ILE A 135 -4.59 4.58 -9.17
CA ILE A 135 -5.09 4.43 -10.55
C ILE A 135 -6.21 5.45 -10.82
N SER A 136 -7.10 5.66 -9.85
CA SER A 136 -8.12 6.74 -9.93
C SER A 136 -7.47 8.11 -10.08
N THR A 137 -6.42 8.38 -9.32
CA THR A 137 -5.64 9.63 -9.41
C THR A 137 -4.92 9.75 -10.76
N GLU A 138 -4.30 8.68 -11.26
CA GLU A 138 -3.65 8.66 -12.57
C GLU A 138 -4.67 8.84 -13.71
N PHE A 139 -5.86 8.25 -13.59
CA PHE A 139 -6.94 8.44 -14.55
C PHE A 139 -7.37 9.91 -14.64
N PHE A 140 -7.48 10.61 -13.51
CA PHE A 140 -7.71 12.06 -13.51
C PHE A 140 -6.61 12.80 -14.28
N PHE A 141 -5.34 12.46 -14.11
CA PHE A 141 -4.26 13.08 -14.88
C PHE A 141 -4.45 12.88 -16.38
N TYR A 142 -4.93 11.71 -16.80
CA TYR A 142 -5.22 11.44 -18.20
C TYR A 142 -6.39 12.26 -18.72
N LEU A 143 -7.41 12.48 -17.91
CA LEU A 143 -8.52 13.37 -18.27
C LEU A 143 -8.06 14.83 -18.37
N ALA A 144 -7.21 15.29 -17.46
CA ALA A 144 -6.67 16.64 -17.42
C ALA A 144 -5.59 16.93 -18.47
N PHE A 145 -4.87 15.89 -18.92
CA PHE A 145 -3.69 16.05 -19.79
C PHE A 145 -3.96 16.83 -21.08
N PRO A 146 -5.03 16.63 -21.84
CA PRO A 146 -5.31 17.43 -23.04
C PRO A 146 -5.41 18.93 -22.75
N LEU A 147 -6.04 19.31 -21.62
CA LEU A 147 -6.08 20.70 -21.16
C LEU A 147 -4.72 21.23 -20.75
N LEU A 148 -3.94 20.39 -20.06
CA LEU A 148 -2.60 20.74 -19.59
C LEU A 148 -1.62 20.89 -20.75
N ILE A 149 -1.66 20.03 -21.77
CA ILE A 149 -0.73 20.08 -22.91
C ILE A 149 -1.12 21.15 -23.94
N TYR A 150 -2.40 21.59 -23.95
CA TYR A 150 -2.88 22.66 -24.84
C TYR A 150 -2.08 23.93 -24.63
N ARG A 151 -1.45 24.43 -25.72
CA ARG A 151 -0.54 25.59 -25.69
C ARG A 151 0.54 25.54 -24.60
N TRP A 152 0.98 24.35 -24.17
CA TRP A 152 1.93 24.13 -23.09
C TRP A 152 3.19 24.99 -23.23
N ARG A 153 3.78 25.04 -24.44
CA ARG A 153 5.00 25.83 -24.70
C ARG A 153 4.88 27.31 -24.36
N LYS A 154 3.68 27.88 -24.43
CA LYS A 154 3.42 29.30 -24.13
C LYS A 154 2.97 29.49 -22.68
N ASN A 155 2.15 28.57 -22.16
CA ASN A 155 1.39 28.78 -20.94
C ASN A 155 1.86 27.92 -19.75
N TRP A 156 2.96 27.16 -19.87
CA TRP A 156 3.43 26.32 -18.77
C TRP A 156 3.71 27.12 -17.47
N PRO A 157 4.25 28.36 -17.48
CA PRO A 157 4.49 29.09 -16.23
C PRO A 157 3.17 29.40 -15.51
N ILE A 158 2.11 29.78 -16.25
CA ILE A 158 0.79 30.06 -15.68
C ILE A 158 0.19 28.79 -15.09
N LYS A 159 0.32 27.64 -15.78
CA LYS A 159 -0.20 26.36 -15.29
C LYS A 159 0.50 25.90 -14.02
N ILE A 160 1.81 26.10 -13.95
CA ILE A 160 2.57 25.84 -12.72
C ILE A 160 2.14 26.78 -11.61
N LEU A 161 2.02 28.09 -11.90
CA LEU A 161 1.56 29.06 -10.91
C LEU A 161 0.18 28.68 -10.36
N VAL A 162 -0.78 28.36 -11.23
CA VAL A 162 -2.13 27.92 -10.81
C VAL A 162 -2.06 26.66 -9.95
N SER A 163 -1.25 25.67 -10.35
CA SER A 163 -1.10 24.44 -9.54
C SER A 163 -0.45 24.73 -8.18
N CYS A 164 0.53 25.64 -8.12
CA CYS A 164 1.13 26.09 -6.85
C CYS A 164 0.12 26.85 -5.98
N LEU A 165 -0.73 27.69 -6.55
CA LEU A 165 -1.76 28.42 -5.81
C LEU A 165 -2.80 27.47 -5.22
N ILE A 166 -3.29 26.49 -6.01
CA ILE A 166 -4.19 25.43 -5.53
C ILE A 166 -3.54 24.68 -4.37
N PHE A 167 -2.29 24.34 -4.51
CA PHE A 167 -1.52 23.63 -3.51
C PHE A 167 -1.35 24.44 -2.20
N VAL A 168 -0.94 25.71 -2.29
CA VAL A 168 -0.83 26.61 -1.12
C VAL A 168 -2.19 26.78 -0.44
N PHE A 169 -3.26 26.93 -1.23
CA PHE A 169 -4.62 26.98 -0.71
C PHE A 169 -5.00 25.72 0.08
N LEU A 170 -4.69 24.52 -0.45
CA LEU A 170 -4.98 23.27 0.26
C LEU A 170 -4.17 23.12 1.56
N ILE A 171 -2.91 23.57 1.59
CA ILE A 171 -2.12 23.60 2.82
C ILE A 171 -2.75 24.56 3.84
N ALA A 172 -3.06 25.79 3.43
CA ALA A 172 -3.67 26.79 4.29
C ALA A 172 -5.02 26.29 4.85
N LEU A 173 -5.86 25.71 3.98
CA LEU A 173 -7.15 25.13 4.38
C LEU A 173 -6.96 23.99 5.38
N SER A 174 -6.01 23.09 5.14
CA SER A 174 -5.69 21.96 6.05
C SER A 174 -5.23 22.44 7.43
N ASN A 175 -4.39 23.48 7.47
CA ASN A 175 -3.90 24.06 8.72
C ASN A 175 -5.02 24.82 9.46
N LEU A 176 -5.84 25.59 8.72
CA LEU A 176 -6.97 26.36 9.28
C LEU A 176 -8.02 25.43 9.91
N LEU A 177 -8.39 24.37 9.18
CA LEU A 177 -9.37 23.40 9.65
C LEU A 177 -8.79 22.39 10.66
N LYS A 178 -7.50 22.48 10.98
CA LYS A 178 -6.79 21.54 11.91
C LYS A 178 -7.09 20.07 11.59
N LEU A 179 -7.10 19.73 10.29
CA LEU A 179 -7.44 18.36 9.87
C LEU A 179 -6.60 17.32 10.58
N PRO A 180 -7.18 16.19 11.02
CA PRO A 180 -6.44 15.09 11.62
C PRO A 180 -5.43 14.49 10.65
N ALA A 181 -4.34 13.92 11.14
CA ALA A 181 -3.25 13.39 10.30
C ALA A 181 -3.69 12.18 9.46
N GLN A 182 -4.32 11.21 10.11
CA GLN A 182 -4.71 9.91 9.54
C GLN A 182 -6.19 9.65 9.89
N PRO A 183 -6.87 8.80 9.09
CA PRO A 183 -8.16 8.28 9.51
C PRO A 183 -7.98 7.42 10.75
N SER A 184 -8.91 7.54 11.68
CA SER A 184 -9.04 6.66 12.83
C SER A 184 -10.39 5.96 12.77
N MET A 185 -10.61 4.96 13.61
CA MET A 185 -11.91 4.29 13.70
C MET A 185 -13.05 5.27 14.06
N GLU A 186 -12.72 6.31 14.78
CA GLU A 186 -13.65 7.32 15.26
C GLU A 186 -13.85 8.47 14.28
N ASN A 187 -12.78 8.78 13.53
CA ASN A 187 -12.81 9.84 12.53
C ASN A 187 -12.61 9.26 11.13
N GLN A 188 -13.70 8.82 10.53
CA GLN A 188 -13.80 8.43 9.13
C GLN A 188 -13.93 9.66 8.21
N GLY A 189 -13.76 10.86 8.76
CA GLY A 189 -13.86 12.13 8.04
C GLY A 189 -12.65 12.44 7.16
N ILE A 190 -12.62 13.67 6.68
CA ILE A 190 -11.53 14.18 5.83
C ILE A 190 -10.28 14.37 6.69
N THR A 191 -9.18 13.77 6.25
CA THR A 191 -7.88 13.84 6.92
C THR A 191 -6.82 14.47 6.02
N ARG A 192 -5.69 14.91 6.62
CA ARG A 192 -4.52 15.36 5.83
C ARG A 192 -4.00 14.26 4.92
N PHE A 193 -4.04 13.00 5.38
CA PHE A 193 -3.66 11.86 4.56
C PHE A 193 -4.58 11.74 3.32
N ALA A 194 -5.91 11.75 3.50
CA ALA A 194 -6.85 11.71 2.40
C ALA A 194 -6.64 12.88 1.43
N LEU A 195 -6.42 14.09 1.97
CA LEU A 195 -6.25 15.29 1.17
C LEU A 195 -4.94 15.29 0.37
N PHE A 196 -3.78 14.98 0.99
CA PHE A 196 -2.47 15.15 0.35
C PHE A 196 -1.92 13.87 -0.28
N TYR A 197 -2.28 12.69 0.22
CA TYR A 197 -1.77 11.43 -0.32
C TYR A 197 -2.69 10.81 -1.36
N ILE A 198 -4.00 10.87 -1.13
CA ILE A 198 -5.02 10.18 -1.94
C ILE A 198 -5.60 11.08 -3.02
N HIS A 199 -6.05 12.29 -2.66
CA HIS A 199 -6.94 13.11 -3.50
C HIS A 199 -6.26 13.60 -4.80
N PRO A 200 -6.87 13.41 -5.99
CA PRO A 200 -6.25 13.68 -7.29
C PRO A 200 -5.76 15.11 -7.48
N ILE A 201 -6.52 16.12 -6.99
CA ILE A 201 -6.13 17.53 -7.12
C ILE A 201 -4.83 17.83 -6.39
N SER A 202 -4.62 17.20 -5.23
CA SER A 202 -3.40 17.40 -4.44
C SER A 202 -2.16 16.75 -5.03
N ARG A 203 -2.35 15.90 -6.04
CA ARG A 203 -1.25 15.13 -6.66
C ARG A 203 -0.92 15.61 -8.08
N ILE A 204 -1.76 16.49 -8.65
CA ILE A 204 -1.61 16.92 -10.05
C ILE A 204 -0.31 17.68 -10.31
N TYR A 205 0.22 18.40 -9.32
CA TYR A 205 1.47 19.15 -9.49
C TYR A 205 2.68 18.24 -9.70
N GLU A 206 2.70 17.00 -9.18
CA GLU A 206 3.76 16.02 -9.48
C GLU A 206 3.73 15.63 -10.96
N PHE A 207 2.53 15.43 -11.48
CA PHE A 207 2.33 15.17 -12.90
C PHE A 207 2.76 16.38 -13.76
N ILE A 208 2.35 17.60 -13.39
CA ILE A 208 2.74 18.85 -14.07
C ILE A 208 4.26 19.06 -13.99
N PHE A 209 4.88 18.73 -12.86
CA PHE A 209 6.32 18.79 -12.72
C PHE A 209 7.01 17.79 -13.67
N GLY A 210 6.49 16.58 -13.80
CA GLY A 210 6.96 15.61 -14.80
C GLY A 210 6.84 16.13 -16.23
N MET A 211 5.76 16.83 -16.57
CA MET A 211 5.60 17.52 -17.87
C MET A 211 6.69 18.59 -18.08
N LEU A 212 7.03 19.34 -17.04
CA LEU A 212 8.09 20.35 -17.07
C LEU A 212 9.46 19.70 -17.32
N VAL A 213 9.76 18.63 -16.59
CA VAL A 213 11.02 17.86 -16.75
C VAL A 213 11.17 17.36 -18.20
N ALA A 214 10.09 16.80 -18.79
CA ALA A 214 10.09 16.39 -20.19
C ALA A 214 10.35 17.55 -21.15
N THR A 215 9.79 18.72 -20.86
CA THR A 215 9.98 19.92 -21.70
C THR A 215 11.44 20.37 -21.73
N PHE A 216 12.11 20.37 -20.58
CA PHE A 216 13.54 20.70 -20.50
C PHE A 216 14.40 19.61 -21.12
N TRP A 217 14.06 18.36 -20.92
CA TRP A 217 14.76 17.23 -21.51
C TRP A 217 14.69 17.28 -23.05
N LEU A 218 13.53 17.48 -23.64
CA LEU A 218 13.34 17.62 -25.10
C LEU A 218 14.13 18.76 -25.72
N LYS A 219 14.36 19.85 -24.97
CA LYS A 219 15.16 20.99 -25.45
C LYS A 219 16.68 20.73 -25.44
N ARG A 220 17.12 19.78 -24.58
CA ARG A 220 18.56 19.60 -24.31
C ARG A 220 19.12 18.23 -24.70
N VAL A 221 18.29 17.21 -24.88
CA VAL A 221 18.75 15.83 -25.14
C VAL A 221 19.61 15.72 -26.39
N GLU A 222 19.28 16.44 -27.46
CA GLU A 222 20.04 16.43 -28.70
C GLU A 222 21.45 17.09 -28.53
N ARG A 223 21.61 17.97 -27.54
CA ARG A 223 22.85 18.66 -27.22
C ARG A 223 23.69 17.98 -26.14
N ALA A 224 23.14 16.99 -25.47
CA ALA A 224 23.80 16.28 -24.37
C ALA A 224 24.83 15.28 -24.95
N GLN A 225 25.99 15.75 -25.33
CA GLN A 225 27.13 14.93 -25.78
C GLN A 225 27.98 14.48 -24.59
N TRP A 226 27.34 13.81 -23.59
CA TRP A 226 28.09 13.31 -22.45
C TRP A 226 28.89 12.06 -22.81
N SER A 227 30.16 12.00 -22.34
CA SER A 227 30.90 10.73 -22.36
C SER A 227 30.22 9.71 -21.44
N ILE A 228 30.43 8.41 -21.69
CA ILE A 228 29.89 7.33 -20.88
C ILE A 228 30.23 7.51 -19.40
N SER A 229 31.51 7.84 -19.09
CA SER A 229 31.95 8.04 -17.71
C SER A 229 31.23 9.21 -17.03
N ARG A 230 31.07 10.33 -17.73
CA ARG A 230 30.37 11.52 -17.21
C ARG A 230 28.87 11.23 -17.02
N ALA A 231 28.24 10.54 -17.96
CA ALA A 231 26.84 10.11 -17.83
C ALA A 231 26.65 9.16 -16.65
N THR A 232 27.55 8.18 -16.50
CA THR A 232 27.50 7.24 -15.36
C THR A 232 27.66 7.95 -14.02
N LEU A 233 28.55 8.96 -13.94
CA LEU A 233 28.72 9.76 -12.72
C LEU A 233 27.41 10.50 -12.35
N TYR A 234 26.73 11.10 -13.33
CA TYR A 234 25.43 11.75 -13.10
C TYR A 234 24.33 10.77 -12.73
N GLU A 235 24.31 9.56 -13.33
CA GLU A 235 23.37 8.50 -12.96
C GLU A 235 23.58 8.03 -11.52
N VAL A 236 24.83 7.75 -11.12
CA VAL A 236 25.19 7.39 -9.75
C VAL A 236 24.81 8.52 -8.78
N GLY A 237 25.18 9.77 -9.12
CA GLY A 237 24.81 10.93 -8.30
C GLY A 237 23.30 11.10 -8.13
N ALA A 238 22.52 10.91 -9.19
CA ALA A 238 21.06 10.99 -9.13
C ALA A 238 20.45 9.86 -8.27
N VAL A 239 20.97 8.63 -8.36
CA VAL A 239 20.54 7.51 -7.52
C VAL A 239 20.87 7.75 -6.05
N LEU A 240 22.12 8.13 -5.74
CA LEU A 240 22.56 8.43 -4.37
C LEU A 240 21.75 9.58 -3.76
N LEU A 241 21.54 10.67 -4.53
CA LEU A 241 20.72 11.78 -4.10
C LEU A 241 19.28 11.35 -3.81
N THR A 242 18.73 10.45 -4.63
CA THR A 242 17.38 9.91 -4.43
C THR A 242 17.30 9.13 -3.12
N ILE A 243 18.22 8.20 -2.88
CA ILE A 243 18.26 7.39 -1.65
C ILE A 243 18.45 8.29 -0.43
N THR A 244 19.38 9.22 -0.47
CA THR A 244 19.65 10.17 0.62
C THR A 244 18.42 11.04 0.92
N THR A 245 17.77 11.58 -0.11
CA THR A 245 16.56 12.39 0.06
C THR A 245 15.42 11.56 0.61
N MET A 246 15.24 10.32 0.15
CA MET A 246 14.24 9.40 0.73
C MET A 246 14.48 9.19 2.22
N HIS A 247 15.72 8.89 2.60
CA HIS A 247 16.07 8.65 4.02
C HIS A 247 15.74 9.86 4.91
N PHE A 248 16.07 11.06 4.47
CA PHE A 248 15.85 12.29 5.24
C PHE A 248 14.47 12.92 5.05
N ASN A 249 13.62 12.38 4.17
CA ASN A 249 12.32 12.99 3.82
C ASN A 249 11.40 13.14 5.03
N ILE A 250 11.22 12.08 5.83
CA ILE A 250 10.33 12.10 7.00
C ILE A 250 10.88 12.97 8.13
N PRO A 251 12.16 12.86 8.54
CA PRO A 251 12.76 13.77 9.50
C PRO A 251 12.62 15.25 9.12
N LEU A 252 12.94 15.59 7.86
CA LEU A 252 12.80 16.95 7.35
C LEU A 252 11.35 17.43 7.38
N ALA A 253 10.41 16.59 6.95
CA ALA A 253 8.99 16.93 6.96
C ALA A 253 8.49 17.19 8.40
N LYS A 254 8.88 16.36 9.37
CA LYS A 254 8.55 16.55 10.79
C LYS A 254 9.13 17.86 11.33
N TRP A 255 10.39 18.15 11.03
CA TRP A 255 11.03 19.40 11.44
C TRP A 255 10.29 20.62 10.88
N ILE A 256 9.96 20.64 9.57
CA ILE A 256 9.19 21.72 8.95
C ILE A 256 7.79 21.84 9.58
N GLY A 257 7.15 20.72 9.92
CA GLY A 257 5.84 20.72 10.57
C GLY A 257 5.82 21.34 11.97
N SER A 258 6.96 21.40 12.65
CA SER A 258 7.11 22.08 13.94
C SER A 258 7.34 23.59 13.81
N THR A 259 7.51 24.10 12.58
CA THR A 259 7.65 25.52 12.29
C THR A 259 6.28 26.18 12.02
N TRP A 260 6.29 27.49 11.76
CA TRP A 260 5.12 28.26 11.36
C TRP A 260 4.43 27.76 10.08
N LEU A 261 5.14 26.96 9.25
CA LEU A 261 4.58 26.38 8.02
C LEU A 261 3.51 25.31 8.29
N GLY A 262 3.50 24.73 9.48
CA GLY A 262 2.43 23.88 10.00
C GLY A 262 2.40 22.45 9.47
N THR A 263 1.46 21.70 10.03
CA THR A 263 1.35 20.25 9.79
C THR A 263 0.86 19.86 8.40
N GLY A 264 0.15 20.75 7.71
CA GLY A 264 -0.24 20.53 6.31
C GLY A 264 0.97 20.48 5.37
N THR A 265 1.92 21.42 5.57
CA THR A 265 3.21 21.43 4.83
C THR A 265 4.03 20.19 5.12
N SER A 266 4.09 19.78 6.39
CA SER A 266 4.74 18.54 6.79
C SER A 266 4.19 17.33 6.06
N GLN A 267 2.87 17.18 6.05
CA GLN A 267 2.21 16.05 5.38
C GLN A 267 2.50 16.06 3.88
N TRP A 268 2.45 17.22 3.24
CA TRP A 268 2.79 17.32 1.82
C TRP A 268 4.24 16.95 1.53
N LEU A 269 5.20 17.49 2.30
CA LEU A 269 6.61 17.19 2.12
C LEU A 269 6.90 15.69 2.28
N SER A 270 6.31 15.07 3.30
CA SER A 270 6.49 13.63 3.54
C SER A 270 5.99 12.76 2.37
N VAL A 271 5.00 13.25 1.62
CA VAL A 271 4.38 12.52 0.51
C VAL A 271 4.99 12.86 -0.84
N SER A 272 5.20 14.13 -1.13
CA SER A 272 5.46 14.63 -2.48
C SER A 272 6.72 15.48 -2.61
N GLY A 273 7.35 15.88 -1.50
CA GLY A 273 8.56 16.70 -1.53
C GLY A 273 9.72 16.10 -2.33
N ILE A 274 9.74 14.78 -2.46
CA ILE A 274 10.74 14.05 -3.24
C ILE A 274 10.59 14.20 -4.76
N MET A 275 9.50 14.76 -5.26
CA MET A 275 9.23 14.84 -6.70
C MET A 275 10.38 15.51 -7.49
N PHE A 276 11.07 16.49 -6.89
CA PHE A 276 12.17 17.21 -7.51
C PHE A 276 13.35 16.27 -7.82
N VAL A 277 13.65 15.40 -6.88
CA VAL A 277 14.76 14.43 -7.03
C VAL A 277 14.36 13.30 -7.97
N PHE A 278 13.11 12.83 -7.92
CA PHE A 278 12.58 11.90 -8.91
C PHE A 278 12.60 12.48 -10.33
N GLY A 279 12.25 13.76 -10.49
CA GLY A 279 12.36 14.42 -11.79
C GLY A 279 13.80 14.49 -12.31
N LEU A 280 14.78 14.76 -11.43
CA LEU A 280 16.20 14.71 -11.78
C LEU A 280 16.63 13.29 -12.17
N LEU A 281 16.24 12.28 -11.40
CA LEU A 281 16.52 10.87 -11.71
C LEU A 281 15.95 10.48 -13.08
N ILE A 282 14.68 10.81 -13.34
CA ILE A 282 14.02 10.57 -14.63
C ILE A 282 14.75 11.30 -15.75
N TYR A 283 15.12 12.57 -15.55
CA TYR A 283 15.83 13.37 -16.54
C TYR A 283 17.17 12.73 -16.93
N VAL A 284 17.97 12.34 -15.95
CA VAL A 284 19.31 11.77 -16.17
C VAL A 284 19.21 10.39 -16.83
N MET A 285 18.32 9.53 -16.31
CA MET A 285 18.12 8.18 -16.85
C MET A 285 17.49 8.18 -18.26
N ALA A 286 16.70 9.20 -18.59
CA ALA A 286 16.13 9.37 -19.93
C ALA A 286 17.20 9.74 -20.99
N ILE A 287 18.36 10.27 -20.61
CA ILE A 287 19.46 10.51 -21.53
C ILE A 287 20.05 9.19 -22.03
N GLY A 288 20.07 8.16 -21.20
CA GLY A 288 20.36 6.79 -21.61
C GLY A 288 21.78 6.51 -22.11
N ARG A 289 22.79 7.28 -21.62
CA ARG A 289 24.18 7.18 -22.07
C ARG A 289 25.14 6.55 -21.07
N GLY A 290 24.75 6.41 -19.80
CA GLY A 290 25.59 5.85 -18.76
C GLY A 290 25.46 4.33 -18.64
N ARG A 291 26.25 3.75 -17.74
CA ARG A 291 26.26 2.29 -17.50
C ARG A 291 25.01 1.82 -16.75
N ILE A 292 24.44 2.65 -15.86
CA ILE A 292 23.23 2.29 -15.11
C ILE A 292 22.04 2.25 -16.06
N SER A 293 21.84 3.26 -16.89
CA SER A 293 20.77 3.26 -17.89
C SER A 293 20.95 2.13 -18.92
N ALA A 294 22.17 1.79 -19.32
CA ALA A 294 22.45 0.66 -20.19
C ALA A 294 22.05 -0.68 -19.52
N TRP A 295 22.40 -0.87 -18.23
CA TRP A 295 21.98 -2.04 -17.45
C TRP A 295 20.46 -2.09 -17.28
N LEU A 296 19.82 -0.97 -16.93
CA LEU A 296 18.35 -0.87 -16.84
C LEU A 296 17.66 -1.14 -18.17
N SER A 297 18.32 -0.91 -19.31
CA SER A 297 17.78 -1.20 -20.64
C SER A 297 17.89 -2.69 -21.04
N HIS A 298 18.39 -3.53 -20.13
CA HIS A 298 18.46 -4.97 -20.39
C HIS A 298 17.06 -5.57 -20.58
N PRO A 299 16.81 -6.44 -21.58
CA PRO A 299 15.48 -6.94 -21.92
C PRO A 299 14.67 -7.52 -20.76
N TYR A 300 15.33 -8.19 -19.80
CA TYR A 300 14.66 -8.76 -18.63
C TYR A 300 14.14 -7.67 -17.67
N LEU A 301 14.94 -6.63 -17.42
CA LEU A 301 14.51 -5.51 -16.58
C LEU A 301 13.39 -4.72 -17.23
N VAL A 302 13.46 -4.57 -18.56
CA VAL A 302 12.40 -3.94 -19.34
C VAL A 302 11.10 -4.75 -19.25
N LEU A 303 11.17 -6.09 -19.33
CA LEU A 303 10.00 -6.95 -19.15
C LEU A 303 9.38 -6.78 -17.75
N LEU A 304 10.21 -6.74 -16.69
CA LEU A 304 9.73 -6.45 -15.33
C LEU A 304 9.01 -5.10 -15.28
N GLY A 305 9.54 -4.08 -15.95
CA GLY A 305 8.89 -2.77 -16.09
C GLY A 305 7.56 -2.81 -16.85
N GLU A 306 7.45 -3.66 -17.87
CA GLU A 306 6.20 -3.84 -18.63
C GLU A 306 5.10 -4.48 -17.77
N ILE A 307 5.42 -5.48 -16.96
CA ILE A 307 4.45 -6.15 -16.06
C ILE A 307 4.20 -5.37 -14.77
N SER A 308 4.85 -4.23 -14.55
CA SER A 308 4.82 -3.48 -13.28
C SER A 308 3.42 -3.03 -12.85
N LEU A 309 2.49 -2.79 -13.80
CA LEU A 309 1.10 -2.47 -13.49
C LEU A 309 0.38 -3.67 -12.87
N SER A 310 0.54 -4.86 -13.45
CA SER A 310 0.01 -6.10 -12.90
C SER A 310 0.62 -6.42 -11.53
N VAL A 311 1.94 -6.23 -11.33
CA VAL A 311 2.59 -6.35 -10.01
C VAL A 311 1.92 -5.41 -9.01
N TYR A 312 1.73 -4.15 -9.39
CA TYR A 312 1.09 -3.15 -8.55
C TYR A 312 -0.36 -3.49 -8.18
N LEU A 313 -1.15 -4.04 -9.10
CA LEU A 313 -2.55 -4.38 -8.84
C LEU A 313 -2.72 -5.69 -8.07
N LEU A 314 -1.85 -6.67 -8.26
CA LEU A 314 -2.02 -8.00 -7.66
C LEU A 314 -1.40 -8.13 -6.27
N HIS A 315 -0.32 -7.39 -5.95
CA HIS A 315 0.46 -7.64 -4.74
C HIS A 315 -0.38 -7.59 -3.45
N GLN A 316 -1.26 -6.59 -3.30
CA GLN A 316 -2.04 -6.43 -2.08
C GLN A 316 -3.13 -7.49 -1.95
N ILE A 317 -3.74 -7.91 -3.07
CA ILE A 317 -4.74 -8.99 -3.08
C ILE A 317 -4.07 -10.29 -2.61
N LEU A 318 -2.92 -10.63 -3.21
CA LEU A 318 -2.18 -11.84 -2.88
C LEU A 318 -1.64 -11.80 -1.44
N LEU A 319 -1.15 -10.63 -1.00
CA LEU A 319 -0.65 -10.45 0.37
C LEU A 319 -1.78 -10.61 1.41
N ARG A 320 -2.93 -9.98 1.19
CA ARG A 320 -4.11 -10.11 2.05
C ARG A 320 -4.63 -11.55 2.06
N TYR A 321 -4.68 -12.20 0.91
CA TYR A 321 -5.06 -13.61 0.81
C TYR A 321 -4.10 -14.50 1.60
N TYR A 322 -2.78 -14.32 1.43
CA TYR A 322 -1.77 -15.07 2.18
C TYR A 322 -1.91 -14.87 3.69
N VAL A 323 -2.04 -13.63 4.15
CA VAL A 323 -2.16 -13.32 5.59
C VAL A 323 -3.47 -13.87 6.16
N GLY A 324 -4.60 -13.72 5.44
CA GLY A 324 -5.91 -14.22 5.87
C GLY A 324 -5.99 -15.73 5.95
N ASN A 325 -5.19 -16.43 5.13
CA ASN A 325 -5.19 -17.90 5.03
C ASN A 325 -3.88 -18.52 5.53
N ALA A 326 -3.11 -17.80 6.34
CA ALA A 326 -1.77 -18.23 6.73
C ALA A 326 -1.72 -19.60 7.44
N ALA A 327 -2.83 -20.07 8.03
CA ALA A 327 -2.93 -21.39 8.63
C ALA A 327 -2.84 -22.54 7.61
N PHE A 328 -3.25 -22.30 6.35
CA PHE A 328 -3.20 -23.30 5.27
C PHE A 328 -1.86 -23.37 4.56
N PHE A 329 -0.97 -22.39 4.79
CA PHE A 329 0.34 -22.39 4.17
C PHE A 329 1.37 -23.12 5.04
N PRO A 330 2.31 -23.87 4.44
CA PRO A 330 3.35 -24.56 5.20
C PRO A 330 4.21 -23.56 5.98
N LYS A 331 4.55 -23.92 7.21
CA LYS A 331 5.49 -23.15 8.03
C LYS A 331 6.90 -23.40 7.53
N VAL A 332 7.40 -22.50 6.71
CA VAL A 332 8.77 -22.51 6.17
C VAL A 332 9.52 -21.26 6.65
N PRO A 333 10.86 -21.25 6.60
CA PRO A 333 11.64 -20.06 6.94
C PRO A 333 11.15 -18.80 6.22
N ASN A 334 11.21 -17.66 6.89
CA ASN A 334 10.72 -16.37 6.37
C ASN A 334 11.25 -16.04 4.97
N LEU A 335 12.53 -16.28 4.74
CA LEU A 335 13.18 -16.06 3.45
C LEU A 335 12.55 -16.91 2.33
N ILE A 336 12.22 -18.17 2.61
CA ILE A 336 11.58 -19.06 1.63
C ILE A 336 10.16 -18.54 1.33
N SER A 337 9.39 -18.17 2.37
CA SER A 337 8.04 -17.62 2.20
C SER A 337 8.06 -16.34 1.37
N LEU A 338 8.94 -15.40 1.70
CA LEU A 338 9.10 -14.14 0.99
C LEU A 338 9.49 -14.35 -0.48
N THR A 339 10.47 -15.24 -0.72
CA THR A 339 10.92 -15.59 -2.08
C THR A 339 9.78 -16.21 -2.88
N THR A 340 9.05 -17.16 -2.28
CA THR A 340 7.89 -17.82 -2.91
C THR A 340 6.80 -16.80 -3.25
N PHE A 341 6.51 -15.87 -2.35
CA PHE A 341 5.55 -14.79 -2.62
C PHE A 341 5.98 -13.94 -3.84
N TRP A 342 7.24 -13.50 -3.91
CA TRP A 342 7.74 -12.73 -5.05
C TRP A 342 7.68 -13.52 -6.36
N VAL A 343 8.09 -14.78 -6.36
CA VAL A 343 8.02 -15.64 -7.55
C VAL A 343 6.57 -15.76 -8.01
N PHE A 344 5.65 -16.06 -7.10
CA PHE A 344 4.23 -16.19 -7.43
C PHE A 344 3.64 -14.88 -7.94
N LEU A 345 3.94 -13.75 -7.27
CA LEU A 345 3.49 -12.42 -7.70
C LEU A 345 3.97 -12.09 -9.12
N LEU A 346 5.24 -12.34 -9.43
CA LEU A 346 5.81 -12.06 -10.76
C LEU A 346 5.20 -12.96 -11.84
N LEU A 347 5.00 -14.24 -11.56
CA LEU A 347 4.35 -15.18 -12.48
C LEU A 347 2.88 -14.79 -12.73
N ALA A 348 2.11 -14.51 -11.67
CA ALA A 348 0.73 -14.07 -11.79
C ALA A 348 0.64 -12.73 -12.56
N SER A 349 1.58 -11.82 -12.33
CA SER A 349 1.65 -10.54 -13.03
C SER A 349 1.98 -10.71 -14.51
N TYR A 350 2.86 -11.63 -14.86
CA TYR A 350 3.14 -11.97 -16.25
C TYR A 350 1.94 -12.58 -16.94
N VAL A 351 1.22 -13.49 -16.28
CA VAL A 351 -0.03 -14.08 -16.80
C VAL A 351 -1.08 -12.99 -17.02
N MET A 352 -1.31 -12.13 -16.06
CA MET A 352 -2.27 -11.02 -16.18
C MET A 352 -1.87 -10.06 -17.31
N TRP A 353 -0.62 -9.67 -17.42
CA TRP A 353 -0.12 -8.83 -18.50
C TRP A 353 -0.32 -9.49 -19.87
N SER A 354 0.04 -10.77 -20.02
CA SER A 354 0.00 -11.48 -21.30
C SER A 354 -1.42 -11.85 -21.76
N LEU A 355 -2.32 -12.18 -20.82
CA LEU A 355 -3.68 -12.66 -21.14
C LEU A 355 -4.74 -11.56 -21.01
N VAL A 356 -4.49 -10.50 -20.25
CA VAL A 356 -5.47 -9.42 -20.02
C VAL A 356 -4.99 -8.11 -20.65
N GLU A 357 -3.86 -7.55 -20.19
CA GLU A 357 -3.44 -6.21 -20.62
C GLU A 357 -3.14 -6.16 -22.13
N MET A 358 -2.33 -7.08 -22.63
CA MET A 358 -1.91 -7.08 -24.03
C MET A 358 -3.07 -7.37 -25.00
N PRO A 359 -3.91 -8.40 -24.81
CA PRO A 359 -5.04 -8.67 -25.69
C PRO A 359 -6.09 -7.57 -25.67
N SER A 360 -6.47 -7.07 -24.48
CA SER A 360 -7.47 -6.00 -24.35
C SER A 360 -7.01 -4.71 -25.03
N ARG A 361 -5.72 -4.37 -24.90
CA ARG A 361 -5.16 -3.21 -25.59
C ARG A 361 -5.26 -3.35 -27.11
N ARG A 362 -4.96 -4.54 -27.66
CA ARG A 362 -5.10 -4.83 -29.09
C ARG A 362 -6.56 -4.78 -29.55
N LEU A 363 -7.48 -5.28 -28.73
CA LEU A 363 -8.92 -5.27 -29.02
C LEU A 363 -9.48 -3.84 -29.04
N ILE A 364 -9.20 -3.04 -28.02
CA ILE A 364 -9.75 -1.68 -27.87
C ILE A 364 -9.16 -0.73 -28.92
N LEU A 365 -7.87 -0.84 -29.25
CA LEU A 365 -7.21 0.06 -30.19
C LEU A 365 -7.34 -0.39 -31.66
N GLY A 366 -7.72 -1.64 -31.92
CA GLY A 366 -7.82 -2.23 -33.25
C GLY A 366 -6.48 -2.78 -33.77
N ARG A 367 -6.54 -3.80 -34.63
CA ARG A 367 -5.38 -4.35 -35.33
C ARG A 367 -4.95 -3.39 -36.45
N GLY A 368 -3.83 -2.72 -36.31
CA GLY A 368 -3.21 -2.00 -37.42
C GLY A 368 -3.40 -0.49 -37.46
N GLN A 369 -3.89 0.13 -36.38
CA GLN A 369 -3.98 1.59 -36.33
C GLN A 369 -2.56 2.18 -36.21
N LYS A 370 -2.15 2.96 -37.23
CA LYS A 370 -0.96 3.83 -37.17
C LYS A 370 -1.21 4.86 -36.08
N ASP A 371 -0.23 5.13 -35.21
CA ASP A 371 -0.31 6.32 -34.35
C ASP A 371 -0.56 7.56 -35.21
N ILE A 372 -1.30 8.55 -34.65
CA ILE A 372 -1.74 9.78 -35.33
C ILE A 372 -0.57 10.53 -35.97
N HIS A 373 0.67 10.22 -35.58
CA HIS A 373 1.89 10.75 -36.17
C HIS A 373 2.55 9.84 -37.21
N GLY A 374 1.83 8.82 -37.76
CA GLY A 374 2.34 7.99 -38.85
C GLY A 374 3.49 7.05 -38.46
N THR A 375 3.84 6.96 -37.20
CA THR A 375 4.74 5.92 -36.70
C THR A 375 3.99 4.61 -36.75
N LYS A 376 4.46 3.65 -37.56
CA LYS A 376 4.07 2.25 -37.40
C LYS A 376 4.25 1.94 -35.92
N VAL A 377 3.13 1.77 -35.21
CA VAL A 377 3.18 1.26 -33.83
C VAL A 377 4.01 0.01 -33.94
N MET A 378 5.14 0.03 -33.29
CA MET A 378 6.20 -0.96 -33.21
C MET A 378 5.70 -2.41 -33.37
N LYS A 379 5.29 -2.79 -34.60
CA LYS A 379 4.82 -4.13 -34.91
C LYS A 379 5.99 -5.12 -34.99
N GLU A 380 7.19 -4.60 -35.20
CA GLU A 380 8.38 -5.44 -35.45
C GLU A 380 9.34 -5.56 -34.27
N SER A 381 9.34 -4.60 -33.33
CA SER A 381 10.26 -4.65 -32.17
C SER A 381 9.80 -5.63 -31.06
N TRP A 382 8.51 -5.87 -30.90
CA TRP A 382 7.99 -6.71 -29.81
C TRP A 382 8.21 -8.21 -30.04
N HIS A 383 8.18 -8.67 -31.29
CA HIS A 383 8.41 -10.09 -31.61
C HIS A 383 9.88 -10.43 -31.85
N SER A 384 10.69 -9.47 -32.28
CA SER A 384 12.13 -9.72 -32.50
C SER A 384 12.94 -9.73 -31.19
N HIS A 385 12.47 -9.01 -30.16
CA HIS A 385 13.11 -9.07 -28.83
C HIS A 385 12.46 -10.15 -27.91
N LEU A 386 11.25 -10.61 -28.21
CA LEU A 386 10.60 -11.75 -27.54
C LEU A 386 10.94 -13.11 -28.19
N ASN A 387 11.92 -13.20 -29.06
CA ASN A 387 12.72 -14.43 -29.20
C ASN A 387 13.57 -14.67 -27.93
N LEU A 388 13.07 -14.13 -26.81
CA LEU A 388 13.42 -14.56 -25.47
C LEU A 388 13.20 -16.06 -25.40
N ASN A 389 14.29 -16.80 -25.56
CA ASN A 389 14.35 -18.22 -25.28
C ASN A 389 13.52 -18.45 -24.01
N ARG A 390 12.47 -19.29 -24.07
CA ARG A 390 11.59 -19.62 -22.91
C ARG A 390 12.37 -20.01 -21.65
N LYS A 391 13.68 -20.26 -21.77
CA LYS A 391 14.62 -20.62 -20.71
C LYS A 391 15.16 -19.44 -19.88
N THR A 392 15.02 -18.19 -20.32
CA THR A 392 15.69 -17.03 -19.70
C THR A 392 14.81 -16.19 -18.77
N LEU A 393 13.47 -16.29 -18.91
CA LEU A 393 12.53 -15.63 -17.97
C LEU A 393 12.68 -16.13 -16.52
N PRO A 394 12.82 -17.47 -16.27
CA PRO A 394 13.07 -17.98 -14.93
C PRO A 394 14.35 -17.42 -14.30
N ALA A 395 15.42 -17.24 -15.08
CA ALA A 395 16.71 -16.75 -14.58
C ALA A 395 16.62 -15.29 -14.08
N ALA A 396 15.87 -14.41 -14.76
CA ALA A 396 15.70 -13.02 -14.32
C ALA A 396 14.86 -12.93 -13.03
N ILE A 397 13.83 -13.76 -12.90
CA ILE A 397 13.02 -13.89 -11.70
C ILE A 397 13.87 -14.38 -10.53
N VAL A 398 14.68 -15.44 -10.75
CA VAL A 398 15.59 -15.98 -9.74
C VAL A 398 16.63 -14.94 -9.30
N LEU A 399 17.24 -14.20 -10.23
CA LEU A 399 18.21 -13.14 -9.91
C LEU A 399 17.60 -12.01 -9.09
N PHE A 400 16.36 -11.59 -9.39
CA PHE A 400 15.66 -10.59 -8.60
C PHE A 400 15.30 -11.11 -7.20
N CYS A 401 14.81 -12.33 -7.12
CA CYS A 401 14.52 -12.99 -5.83
C CYS A 401 15.79 -13.14 -4.98
N MET A 402 16.92 -13.49 -5.59
CA MET A 402 18.23 -13.56 -4.91
C MET A 402 18.71 -12.19 -4.44
N ALA A 403 18.56 -11.14 -5.24
CA ALA A 403 18.91 -9.77 -4.85
C ALA A 403 18.04 -9.25 -3.69
N SER A 404 16.74 -9.54 -3.72
CA SER A 404 15.81 -9.24 -2.62
C SER A 404 16.16 -10.03 -1.35
N ALA A 405 16.56 -11.30 -1.51
CA ALA A 405 17.01 -12.16 -0.43
C ALA A 405 18.34 -11.69 0.19
N ILE A 406 19.27 -11.20 -0.62
CA ILE A 406 20.54 -10.63 -0.16
C ILE A 406 20.29 -9.30 0.60
N GLY A 407 19.41 -8.43 0.10
CA GLY A 407 18.99 -7.21 0.80
C GLY A 407 18.42 -7.52 2.18
N PHE A 408 17.52 -8.49 2.27
CA PHE A 408 16.93 -8.94 3.52
C PHE A 408 17.96 -9.60 4.47
N ALA A 409 18.91 -10.40 3.94
CA ALA A 409 19.96 -11.02 4.75
C ALA A 409 20.96 -9.98 5.31
N LEU A 410 21.24 -8.89 4.59
CA LEU A 410 22.08 -7.80 5.04
C LEU A 410 21.39 -6.98 6.15
N GLU A 411 20.07 -6.78 6.06
CA GLU A 411 19.27 -6.08 7.06
C GLU A 411 19.15 -6.90 8.35
N ASN A 412 18.93 -8.21 8.27
CA ASN A 412 18.90 -9.11 9.43
C ASN A 412 20.27 -9.32 10.10
N ASN A 413 21.37 -9.16 9.39
CA ASN A 413 22.71 -9.26 10.00
C ASN A 413 23.05 -8.03 10.86
N SER A 414 22.44 -6.89 10.61
CA SER A 414 22.59 -5.70 11.47
C SER A 414 21.81 -5.82 12.80
N SER A 415 20.77 -6.67 12.86
CA SER A 415 19.94 -6.90 14.06
C SER A 415 20.44 -8.04 14.96
N ARG A 416 21.46 -8.81 14.56
CA ARG A 416 21.96 -9.95 15.34
C ARG A 416 22.76 -9.59 16.60
N ILE A 417 22.95 -8.30 16.92
CA ILE A 417 23.68 -7.90 18.15
C ILE A 417 22.78 -7.89 19.40
N SER A 418 21.46 -8.10 19.29
CA SER A 418 20.53 -8.13 20.43
C SER A 418 19.77 -9.44 20.65
N GLU A 419 20.16 -10.55 20.04
CA GLU A 419 19.42 -11.83 20.14
C GLU A 419 19.49 -12.54 21.51
N SER A 420 20.24 -12.03 22.48
CA SER A 420 20.27 -12.63 23.84
C SER A 420 19.10 -12.21 24.74
N GLU A 421 18.37 -11.15 24.42
CA GLU A 421 17.22 -10.65 25.20
C GLU A 421 15.86 -10.90 24.56
N ALA A 422 15.78 -11.22 23.27
CA ALA A 422 14.54 -11.38 22.51
C ALA A 422 13.86 -12.75 22.65
N ASN A 423 14.47 -13.73 23.34
CA ASN A 423 13.90 -15.08 23.48
C ASN A 423 12.76 -15.21 24.51
N MET A 424 12.20 -14.09 25.01
CA MET A 424 11.07 -14.14 25.94
C MET A 424 9.72 -13.70 25.38
N MET A 425 9.60 -13.25 24.13
CA MET A 425 8.31 -12.85 23.54
C MET A 425 8.13 -13.32 22.12
N THR A 426 7.73 -14.57 21.92
CA THR A 426 7.09 -15.00 20.67
C THR A 426 5.68 -14.40 20.62
N PRO A 427 5.31 -13.58 19.59
CA PRO A 427 3.95 -13.12 19.45
C PRO A 427 3.07 -14.26 18.93
N VAL A 428 2.31 -14.87 19.81
CA VAL A 428 1.26 -15.83 19.46
C VAL A 428 0.07 -15.06 18.87
N ARG A 429 -0.50 -15.58 17.79
CA ARG A 429 -1.61 -14.99 17.03
C ARG A 429 -2.81 -14.67 17.91
N MET A 430 -3.24 -13.41 17.95
CA MET A 430 -4.60 -13.05 18.33
C MET A 430 -5.53 -13.40 17.18
N LYS A 431 -6.60 -14.20 17.42
CA LYS A 431 -7.73 -14.23 16.48
C LYS A 431 -8.29 -12.81 16.45
N PRO A 432 -8.33 -12.12 15.30
CA PRO A 432 -9.00 -10.84 15.23
C PRO A 432 -10.49 -11.10 15.47
N VAL A 433 -10.96 -10.80 16.66
CA VAL A 433 -12.37 -10.54 16.87
C VAL A 433 -12.62 -9.22 16.17
N VAL A 434 -13.35 -9.24 15.07
CA VAL A 434 -13.71 -8.03 14.31
C VAL A 434 -14.41 -7.10 15.28
N GLY A 435 -13.71 -6.08 15.77
CA GLY A 435 -14.10 -5.04 16.69
C GLY A 435 -15.48 -5.19 17.31
N THR A 436 -15.61 -6.01 18.35
CA THR A 436 -16.89 -6.17 19.07
C THR A 436 -17.04 -5.03 20.06
N GLY A 437 -18.05 -4.19 19.89
CA GLY A 437 -18.37 -3.10 20.80
C GLY A 437 -19.17 -3.55 22.01
N PHE A 438 -18.88 -2.94 23.14
CA PHE A 438 -19.60 -3.13 24.40
C PHE A 438 -20.24 -1.80 24.81
N GLY A 439 -21.57 -1.69 24.60
CA GLY A 439 -22.34 -0.51 24.94
C GLY A 439 -21.91 0.80 24.27
N GLY A 440 -21.14 0.71 23.17
CA GLY A 440 -20.56 1.89 22.50
C GLY A 440 -19.40 2.56 23.27
N LEU A 441 -19.01 2.01 24.43
CA LEU A 441 -17.99 2.60 25.29
C LEU A 441 -16.61 1.99 25.09
N TYR A 442 -16.55 0.70 24.82
CA TYR A 442 -15.33 -0.08 24.67
C TYR A 442 -15.40 -1.03 23.49
N LEU A 443 -14.26 -1.23 22.84
CA LEU A 443 -14.15 -2.13 21.70
C LEU A 443 -13.12 -3.22 22.01
N LEU A 444 -13.55 -4.48 21.98
CA LEU A 444 -12.66 -5.63 22.08
C LEU A 444 -12.00 -5.88 20.72
N ARG A 445 -10.69 -5.65 20.65
CA ARG A 445 -9.89 -5.77 19.42
C ARG A 445 -9.37 -7.16 19.16
N GLY A 446 -9.19 -7.95 20.20
CA GLY A 446 -8.68 -9.31 20.07
C GLY A 446 -8.76 -10.11 21.36
N VAL A 447 -8.91 -11.41 21.19
CA VAL A 447 -8.83 -12.42 22.25
C VAL A 447 -7.70 -13.38 21.88
N LYS A 448 -6.77 -13.58 22.81
CA LYS A 448 -5.69 -14.54 22.70
C LYS A 448 -5.82 -15.57 23.80
N VAL A 449 -5.72 -16.84 23.44
CA VAL A 449 -5.81 -17.95 24.40
C VAL A 449 -4.58 -18.83 24.22
N GLU A 450 -3.80 -19.01 25.26
CA GLU A 450 -2.52 -19.75 25.26
C GLU A 450 -2.49 -20.81 26.34
N PRO A 451 -2.26 -22.07 26.00
CA PRO A 451 -2.01 -23.11 26.99
C PRO A 451 -0.67 -22.83 27.70
N GLN A 452 -0.69 -22.85 29.03
CA GLN A 452 0.50 -22.74 29.87
C GLN A 452 0.61 -23.93 30.84
N LYS A 453 1.77 -24.18 31.41
CA LYS A 453 2.00 -25.30 32.36
C LYS A 453 1.02 -25.31 33.55
N LYS A 454 0.49 -24.15 33.95
CA LYS A 454 -0.43 -23.99 35.09
C LYS A 454 -1.88 -23.79 34.69
N GLY A 455 -2.23 -23.76 33.39
CA GLY A 455 -3.60 -23.49 32.95
C GLY A 455 -3.67 -22.85 31.58
N LEU A 456 -4.70 -22.06 31.36
CA LEU A 456 -4.98 -21.35 30.11
C LEU A 456 -4.85 -19.84 30.31
N LEU A 457 -3.89 -19.20 29.66
CA LEU A 457 -3.75 -17.74 29.70
C LEU A 457 -4.69 -17.13 28.64
N VAL A 458 -5.65 -16.34 29.10
CA VAL A 458 -6.55 -15.55 28.25
C VAL A 458 -6.09 -14.10 28.29
N SER A 459 -5.82 -13.53 27.11
CA SER A 459 -5.43 -12.12 26.96
C SER A 459 -6.45 -11.41 26.09
N LEU A 460 -6.93 -10.27 26.56
CA LEU A 460 -7.92 -9.41 25.92
C LEU A 460 -7.29 -8.08 25.54
N ALA A 461 -7.43 -7.67 24.28
CA ALA A 461 -6.99 -6.35 23.82
C ALA A 461 -8.20 -5.43 23.65
N TRP A 462 -8.19 -4.31 24.35
CA TRP A 462 -9.28 -3.34 24.39
C TRP A 462 -8.89 -2.00 23.81
N GLU A 463 -9.89 -1.27 23.33
CA GLU A 463 -9.78 0.13 22.92
C GLU A 463 -10.91 0.95 23.53
N SER A 464 -10.58 2.11 24.10
CA SER A 464 -11.57 3.04 24.63
C SER A 464 -12.23 3.84 23.51
N MET A 465 -13.55 3.92 23.52
CA MET A 465 -14.35 4.71 22.58
C MET A 465 -14.76 6.07 23.17
N ILE A 466 -14.40 6.32 24.43
CA ILE A 466 -14.78 7.52 25.20
C ILE A 466 -13.55 8.20 25.81
N GLU A 467 -13.66 9.49 26.14
CA GLU A 467 -12.62 10.29 26.81
C GLU A 467 -12.81 10.41 28.33
N GLN A 468 -13.83 9.77 28.89
CA GLN A 468 -14.13 9.84 30.32
C GLN A 468 -13.64 8.60 31.05
N GLU A 469 -13.20 8.78 32.30
CA GLU A 469 -12.89 7.70 33.22
C GLU A 469 -14.20 7.05 33.70
N VAL A 470 -14.52 5.90 33.13
CA VAL A 470 -15.65 5.08 33.54
C VAL A 470 -15.10 3.79 34.13
N GLU A 471 -15.31 3.55 35.41
CA GLU A 471 -14.92 2.28 36.01
C GLU A 471 -15.73 1.13 35.41
N TYR A 472 -15.03 0.10 34.97
CA TYR A 472 -15.65 -1.13 34.46
C TYR A 472 -14.95 -2.38 35.01
N THR A 473 -15.68 -3.48 34.97
CA THR A 473 -15.18 -4.81 35.30
C THR A 473 -15.45 -5.74 34.13
N VAL A 474 -14.43 -6.43 33.64
CA VAL A 474 -14.56 -7.51 32.67
C VAL A 474 -14.80 -8.80 33.43
N LEU A 475 -15.91 -9.48 33.14
CA LEU A 475 -16.18 -10.81 33.66
C LEU A 475 -15.87 -11.83 32.56
N LEU A 476 -15.05 -12.81 32.89
CA LEU A 476 -14.71 -13.95 32.06
C LEU A 476 -15.35 -15.21 32.65
N ASP A 477 -16.31 -15.75 31.96
CA ASP A 477 -16.97 -16.99 32.32
C ASP A 477 -16.52 -18.12 31.39
N LEU A 478 -16.05 -19.22 31.93
CA LEU A 478 -15.84 -20.46 31.20
C LEU A 478 -17.13 -21.28 31.27
N THR A 479 -17.77 -21.53 30.15
CA THR A 479 -19.03 -22.26 30.07
C THR A 479 -18.84 -23.59 29.35
N ASP A 480 -19.71 -24.56 29.66
CA ASP A 480 -19.87 -25.76 28.85
C ASP A 480 -20.65 -25.47 27.55
N ILE A 481 -20.83 -26.49 26.73
CA ILE A 481 -21.58 -26.39 25.46
C ILE A 481 -23.04 -25.99 25.67
N ASN A 482 -23.61 -26.26 26.85
CA ASN A 482 -24.99 -25.94 27.20
C ASN A 482 -25.12 -24.54 27.81
N GLY A 483 -24.03 -23.80 27.98
CA GLY A 483 -24.01 -22.47 28.56
C GLY A 483 -23.94 -22.45 30.10
N SER A 484 -23.77 -23.62 30.76
CA SER A 484 -23.60 -23.69 32.21
C SER A 484 -22.22 -23.18 32.63
N ASN A 485 -22.17 -22.32 33.62
CA ASN A 485 -20.95 -21.68 34.07
C ASN A 485 -20.06 -22.65 34.87
N LEU A 486 -18.84 -22.89 34.39
CA LEU A 486 -17.85 -23.78 35.01
C LEU A 486 -16.83 -23.01 35.87
N TYR A 487 -16.53 -21.77 35.51
CA TYR A 487 -15.59 -20.92 36.19
C TYR A 487 -15.84 -19.46 35.83
N SER A 488 -15.78 -18.57 36.81
CA SER A 488 -15.90 -17.13 36.63
C SER A 488 -14.70 -16.42 37.24
N ALA A 489 -14.18 -15.43 36.55
CA ALA A 489 -13.17 -14.53 37.06
C ALA A 489 -13.41 -13.11 36.57
N SER A 490 -13.06 -12.14 37.40
CA SER A 490 -13.18 -10.72 37.09
C SER A 490 -11.83 -10.05 36.92
N LEU A 491 -11.73 -9.20 35.89
CA LEU A 491 -10.60 -8.34 35.65
C LEU A 491 -11.02 -6.88 35.85
N LYS A 492 -10.40 -6.18 36.79
CA LYS A 492 -10.63 -4.74 36.99
C LYS A 492 -9.82 -3.93 35.99
N GLN A 493 -10.33 -2.76 35.63
CA GLN A 493 -9.63 -1.80 34.78
C GLN A 493 -8.21 -1.52 35.31
N PRO A 494 -7.17 -1.57 34.47
CA PRO A 494 -5.83 -1.14 34.89
C PRO A 494 -5.86 0.36 35.15
N ARG A 495 -5.47 0.79 36.36
CA ARG A 495 -5.32 2.20 36.71
C ARG A 495 -4.09 2.80 36.01
N THR A 496 -4.17 3.03 34.73
CA THR A 496 -3.12 3.69 33.95
C THR A 496 -3.70 4.92 33.26
N ARG A 497 -3.01 6.07 33.39
CA ARG A 497 -3.37 7.33 32.69
C ARG A 497 -3.58 7.21 31.19
N THR A 498 -3.15 6.09 30.59
CA THR A 498 -3.33 5.79 29.17
C THR A 498 -4.73 5.28 28.83
N ALA A 499 -5.47 4.70 29.78
CA ALA A 499 -6.84 4.19 29.55
C ALA A 499 -7.93 5.29 29.54
N GLU A 500 -7.57 6.52 29.93
CA GLU A 500 -8.50 7.64 30.06
C GLU A 500 -8.76 8.42 28.75
N LYS A 501 -8.04 8.07 27.67
CA LYS A 501 -8.16 8.77 26.38
C LYS A 501 -8.91 7.91 25.36
N ARG A 502 -9.81 8.52 24.62
CA ARG A 502 -10.44 7.91 23.46
C ARG A 502 -9.38 7.39 22.48
N GLY A 503 -9.51 6.14 22.03
CA GLY A 503 -8.51 5.46 21.20
C GLY A 503 -7.35 4.85 21.99
N ALA A 504 -7.37 4.92 23.32
CA ALA A 504 -6.36 4.26 24.15
C ALA A 504 -6.49 2.73 24.01
N LEU A 505 -5.36 2.08 23.79
CA LEU A 505 -5.26 0.63 23.68
C LEU A 505 -4.63 0.09 24.96
N TRP A 506 -5.21 -0.98 25.53
CA TRP A 506 -4.59 -1.71 26.64
C TRP A 506 -4.89 -3.20 26.54
N GLN A 507 -4.10 -3.98 27.27
CA GLN A 507 -4.24 -5.42 27.34
C GLN A 507 -4.47 -5.86 28.77
N GLN A 508 -5.39 -6.82 28.96
CA GLN A 508 -5.62 -7.50 30.24
C GLN A 508 -5.43 -9.00 30.02
N SER A 509 -4.85 -9.69 30.98
CA SER A 509 -4.64 -11.12 30.89
C SER A 509 -5.07 -11.82 32.19
N LEU A 510 -5.66 -13.00 32.04
CA LEU A 510 -6.08 -13.87 33.14
C LEU A 510 -5.61 -15.29 32.90
N LEU A 511 -5.05 -15.91 33.94
CA LEU A 511 -4.72 -17.33 33.92
C LEU A 511 -5.89 -18.14 34.49
N ILE A 512 -6.54 -18.97 33.68
CA ILE A 512 -7.55 -19.94 34.12
C ILE A 512 -6.81 -21.20 34.57
N PRO A 513 -6.91 -21.65 35.84
CA PRO A 513 -6.17 -22.78 36.34
C PRO A 513 -6.50 -24.09 35.61
N SER A 514 -5.50 -24.97 35.40
CA SER A 514 -5.68 -26.26 34.72
C SER A 514 -6.74 -27.17 35.37
N GLU A 515 -6.94 -27.06 36.68
CA GLU A 515 -7.93 -27.79 37.43
C GLU A 515 -9.38 -27.51 36.94
N LYS A 516 -9.63 -26.32 36.41
CA LYS A 516 -10.93 -25.86 35.90
C LYS A 516 -11.13 -26.19 34.40
N LEU A 517 -10.14 -26.75 33.77
CA LEU A 517 -10.14 -27.05 32.34
C LEU A 517 -10.48 -28.51 31.98
N ASN A 518 -10.77 -29.34 32.98
CA ASN A 518 -11.06 -30.77 32.78
C ASN A 518 -12.45 -31.00 32.16
N GLY A 519 -12.49 -31.73 31.01
CA GLY A 519 -13.73 -32.17 30.33
C GLY A 519 -14.04 -31.37 29.05
N LEU A 520 -15.03 -31.84 28.32
CA LEU A 520 -15.60 -31.49 27.00
C LEU A 520 -15.48 -30.04 26.51
N GLU A 521 -15.73 -29.84 25.21
CA GLU A 521 -15.78 -28.56 24.48
C GLU A 521 -16.33 -27.41 25.32
N LYS A 522 -15.53 -26.33 25.41
CA LYS A 522 -15.81 -25.19 26.28
C LYS A 522 -15.84 -23.90 25.50
N LYS A 523 -16.69 -22.97 25.92
CA LYS A 523 -16.77 -21.61 25.39
C LYS A 523 -16.36 -20.63 26.47
N LEU A 524 -15.65 -19.56 26.03
CA LEU A 524 -15.32 -18.43 26.87
C LEU A 524 -16.37 -17.35 26.62
N ALA A 525 -17.13 -16.98 27.65
CA ALA A 525 -18.06 -15.87 27.61
C ALA A 525 -17.43 -14.62 28.24
N ILE A 526 -17.43 -13.53 27.50
CA ILE A 526 -16.85 -12.26 27.88
C ILE A 526 -17.97 -11.24 28.08
N SER A 527 -18.08 -10.67 29.28
CA SER A 527 -19.02 -9.60 29.61
C SER A 527 -18.31 -8.39 30.18
N LEU A 528 -18.84 -7.22 29.95
CA LEU A 528 -18.34 -5.96 30.48
C LEU A 528 -19.41 -5.30 31.34
N TYR A 529 -19.08 -4.97 32.59
CA TYR A 529 -19.95 -4.31 33.54
C TYR A 529 -19.42 -2.93 33.89
N GLN A 530 -20.24 -1.91 33.78
CA GLN A 530 -19.97 -0.62 34.37
C GLN A 530 -20.29 -0.69 35.88
N ALA A 531 -19.56 0.05 36.73
CA ALA A 531 -19.76 -0.01 38.18
C ALA A 531 -21.23 0.01 38.59
N ASP A 532 -21.65 -1.01 39.35
CA ASP A 532 -23.02 -1.21 39.89
C ASP A 532 -24.17 -1.30 38.86
N SER A 533 -23.89 -1.59 37.59
CA SER A 533 -24.88 -1.64 36.51
C SER A 533 -25.07 -3.04 35.91
N LYS A 534 -26.07 -3.18 35.03
CA LYS A 534 -26.26 -4.34 34.16
C LYS A 534 -25.09 -4.47 33.17
N PRO A 535 -24.86 -5.69 32.67
CA PRO A 535 -23.83 -5.87 31.63
C PRO A 535 -24.09 -4.98 30.41
N LEU A 536 -23.05 -4.45 29.81
CA LEU A 536 -23.14 -3.68 28.56
C LEU A 536 -23.53 -4.60 27.42
N THR A 537 -24.37 -4.09 26.50
CA THR A 537 -24.79 -4.84 25.32
C THR A 537 -23.64 -5.04 24.34
N VAL A 538 -23.55 -6.24 23.78
CA VAL A 538 -22.58 -6.62 22.73
C VAL A 538 -23.18 -6.32 21.37
N ASP A 539 -22.49 -5.56 20.54
CA ASP A 539 -23.02 -5.10 19.23
C ASP A 539 -22.76 -6.09 18.08
N ARG A 540 -21.69 -6.88 18.15
CA ARG A 540 -21.26 -7.82 17.09
C ARG A 540 -20.62 -9.08 17.67
N GLY A 541 -20.63 -10.16 16.87
CA GLY A 541 -20.01 -11.43 17.20
C GLY A 541 -21.04 -12.49 17.63
N ASP A 542 -20.53 -13.69 17.98
CA ASP A 542 -21.36 -14.74 18.53
C ASP A 542 -21.77 -14.35 19.96
N ARG A 543 -23.07 -14.30 20.23
CA ARG A 543 -23.67 -13.70 21.45
C ARG A 543 -24.61 -14.64 22.13
N ASP A 544 -24.78 -14.43 23.44
CA ASP A 544 -25.86 -15.06 24.18
C ASP A 544 -27.25 -14.48 23.81
N ARG A 545 -28.32 -15.10 24.33
CA ARG A 545 -29.73 -14.71 24.01
C ARG A 545 -30.05 -13.26 24.38
N ASP A 546 -29.38 -12.72 25.39
CA ASP A 546 -29.64 -11.37 25.91
C ASP A 546 -28.68 -10.31 25.34
N ASN A 547 -27.81 -10.67 24.40
CA ASN A 547 -26.75 -9.82 23.85
C ASN A 547 -25.84 -9.21 24.94
N SER A 548 -25.66 -9.84 26.06
CA SER A 548 -24.87 -9.38 27.20
C SER A 548 -23.48 -10.01 27.26
N ARG A 549 -23.24 -11.06 26.50
CA ARG A 549 -21.97 -11.82 26.50
C ARG A 549 -21.51 -12.11 25.09
N LEU A 550 -20.22 -11.89 24.85
CA LEU A 550 -19.53 -12.37 23.65
C LEU A 550 -19.05 -13.80 23.89
N LEU A 551 -19.40 -14.73 23.02
CA LEU A 551 -19.00 -16.12 23.10
C LEU A 551 -17.79 -16.39 22.20
N VAL A 552 -16.73 -16.94 22.75
CA VAL A 552 -15.52 -17.33 22.04
C VAL A 552 -15.34 -18.84 22.16
N ASP A 553 -15.33 -19.53 21.02
CA ASP A 553 -15.12 -20.97 20.98
C ASP A 553 -13.66 -21.33 21.28
N LEU A 554 -13.45 -22.28 22.20
CA LEU A 554 -12.15 -22.77 22.62
C LEU A 554 -11.78 -24.13 21.98
N GLY A 555 -12.63 -24.67 21.09
CA GLY A 555 -12.50 -26.01 20.51
C GLY A 555 -11.17 -26.31 19.80
N ASP A 556 -10.42 -25.31 19.38
CA ASP A 556 -9.12 -25.44 18.69
C ASP A 556 -7.89 -25.38 19.62
N VAL A 557 -8.10 -25.33 20.93
CA VAL A 557 -6.99 -25.22 21.90
C VAL A 557 -6.62 -26.62 22.40
N ASN A 558 -5.55 -27.19 21.88
CA ASN A 558 -4.97 -28.45 22.38
C ASN A 558 -4.44 -28.22 23.81
N TYR A 559 -5.14 -28.77 24.79
CA TYR A 559 -4.66 -28.82 26.18
C TYR A 559 -3.57 -29.88 26.31
N PRO A 560 -2.44 -29.61 26.95
CA PRO A 560 -1.48 -30.65 27.27
C PRO A 560 -2.17 -31.67 28.19
N ALA A 561 -2.24 -32.94 27.74
CA ALA A 561 -2.68 -34.03 28.57
C ALA A 561 -1.83 -34.03 29.86
N ARG A 562 -2.46 -34.30 31.00
CA ARG A 562 -1.77 -34.40 32.31
C ARG A 562 -0.55 -35.31 32.17
N LEU A 563 0.62 -34.76 32.46
CA LEU A 563 1.77 -35.52 32.94
C LEU A 563 1.60 -35.75 34.45
#